data_5c7ca1a1bbda6eb502c1da10cc54b4b3
#
_entry.id   5c7ca1a1bbda6eb502c1da10cc54b4b3
#
_cell.length_a   1.000
_cell.length_b   1.000
_cell.length_c   1.000
_cell.angle_alpha   90.00
_cell.angle_beta   90.00
_cell.angle_gamma   90.00
#
_symmetry.space_group_name_H-M   'P 1'
#
loop_
_entity.id
_entity.type
_entity.pdbx_description
1 polymer ?
#
loop_
_entity_poly.entity_id
_entity_poly.type
_entity_poly.pdbx_seq_one_letter_code
_entity_poly.pdbx_strand_id
1 'polypeptide(L)'
;MEIRNAIVDAMFCIIYKKKALTWKTGIERRTECNLPTSNMAAQRRNLMQSHQSWTDDLPLCQLCGVGTAPNCMYGTDGKDTQSHPNEDTHLRFRSEDGCSLYGVFNGYDGSRVASFASQCLTAELLLEQLSADHSDTDVRRILTQAFEAVEKSYLHTIDDALAEKANLSGYMLPHSEKVQERLKELEQEVSGGATAIVALILNNKLYVANVGTNRALLCKTTTDGQNQFFQLGRPHNTDNDDELKRLAALGLDSARVRQAGQIAGQSSTRRLGDYRVKINYNDIDLLSAGKTRPIIAEPEIHGSQSLDSVTGFLLLMSEGLIDALECAHGPEHVNKEIVAMVAAELAQQTTLEAAAQSVVDRVKRLHHDVYTSGRQRATFCSRHEDMTLLVRTLNYPLADGVLTPTQAGGRIYPVSVPYSNSQSTSKTSVTLSLVMPSQSTLTNGTNTASTLEEGTPTPGGWSRCRRRRNFWTRQPCI
;
A
#
# COMPACT_ATOMS: atom_id res chain seq x y z
N MET A 1 7.89 22.82 0.75
CA MET A 1 7.37 22.73 -0.62
C MET A 1 8.48 22.64 -1.67
N GLU A 2 9.56 23.41 -1.57
CA GLU A 2 10.65 23.39 -2.54
C GLU A 2 11.49 22.10 -2.55
N ILE A 3 11.73 21.47 -1.41
CA ILE A 3 12.51 20.23 -1.31
C ILE A 3 11.75 19.03 -1.89
N ARG A 4 10.42 18.99 -1.72
CA ARG A 4 9.55 17.99 -2.37
C ARG A 4 9.63 18.08 -3.90
N ASN A 5 9.75 19.31 -4.42
CA ASN A 5 9.98 19.54 -5.83
C ASN A 5 11.40 19.17 -6.26
N ALA A 6 12.41 19.37 -5.40
CA ALA A 6 13.80 19.01 -5.70
C ALA A 6 14.04 17.50 -5.75
N ILE A 7 13.37 16.69 -4.92
CA ILE A 7 13.48 15.22 -4.98
C ILE A 7 12.71 14.67 -6.19
N VAL A 8 11.50 15.17 -6.45
CA VAL A 8 10.77 14.84 -7.67
C VAL A 8 11.55 15.30 -8.90
N ASP A 9 12.16 16.50 -8.88
CA ASP A 9 12.99 17.02 -9.96
C ASP A 9 14.34 16.26 -10.07
N ALA A 10 14.94 15.81 -8.95
CA ALA A 10 16.13 14.97 -8.96
C ALA A 10 15.82 13.55 -9.47
N MET A 11 14.71 12.95 -9.05
CA MET A 11 14.24 11.67 -9.59
C MET A 11 13.83 11.83 -11.07
N PHE A 12 13.15 12.90 -11.46
CA PHE A 12 12.88 13.24 -12.87
C PHE A 12 14.18 13.46 -13.65
N CYS A 13 15.17 14.18 -13.09
CA CYS A 13 16.47 14.39 -13.75
C CYS A 13 17.25 13.08 -13.92
N ILE A 14 17.20 12.18 -12.96
CA ILE A 14 17.86 10.85 -13.05
C ILE A 14 17.16 10.02 -14.12
N ILE A 15 15.82 9.96 -14.12
CA ILE A 15 15.02 9.22 -15.10
C ILE A 15 15.17 9.81 -16.51
N TYR A 16 15.14 11.15 -16.64
CA TYR A 16 15.33 11.82 -17.95
C TYR A 16 16.76 11.78 -18.44
N LYS A 17 17.76 11.91 -17.57
CA LYS A 17 19.18 11.75 -17.99
C LYS A 17 19.46 10.33 -18.46
N LYS A 18 18.87 9.30 -17.84
CA LYS A 18 19.05 7.91 -18.29
C LYS A 18 18.26 7.61 -19.58
N LYS A 19 17.02 8.07 -19.73
CA LYS A 19 16.31 8.01 -21.01
C LYS A 19 17.06 8.77 -22.11
N ALA A 20 17.68 9.90 -21.82
CA ALA A 20 18.48 10.66 -22.77
C ALA A 20 19.80 9.95 -23.14
N LEU A 21 20.41 9.15 -22.25
CA LEU A 21 21.61 8.35 -22.58
C LEU A 21 21.27 7.15 -23.49
N THR A 22 20.16 6.46 -23.24
CA THR A 22 19.71 5.35 -24.11
C THR A 22 19.23 5.84 -25.48
N TRP A 23 18.77 7.10 -25.60
CA TRP A 23 18.44 7.71 -26.88
C TRP A 23 19.66 8.25 -27.63
N LYS A 24 20.78 8.57 -26.96
CA LYS A 24 22.00 9.06 -27.60
C LYS A 24 22.80 8.00 -28.36
N THR A 25 22.56 6.71 -28.11
CA THR A 25 23.22 5.63 -28.87
C THR A 25 22.48 5.23 -30.15
N GLY A 26 21.35 5.85 -30.46
CA GLY A 26 20.51 5.44 -31.58
C GLY A 26 20.22 6.47 -32.69
N ILE A 27 20.35 7.77 -32.50
CA ILE A 27 20.05 8.76 -33.57
C ILE A 27 20.85 10.05 -33.36
N GLU A 28 21.92 10.24 -34.11
CA GLU A 28 22.42 11.55 -34.47
C GLU A 28 21.52 12.15 -35.55
N ARG A 29 20.76 13.20 -35.20
CA ARG A 29 20.47 14.37 -36.06
C ARG A 29 19.73 15.47 -35.31
N ARG A 30 20.35 16.65 -35.36
CA ARG A 30 19.97 18.00 -34.95
C ARG A 30 18.47 18.32 -35.04
N THR A 31 17.94 19.00 -34.03
CA THR A 31 17.28 20.32 -34.21
C THR A 31 17.16 20.99 -32.84
N GLU A 32 17.79 22.15 -32.72
CA GLU A 32 17.58 23.13 -31.65
C GLU A 32 16.15 23.66 -31.74
N CYS A 33 15.34 23.48 -30.70
CA CYS A 33 14.08 24.18 -30.54
C CYS A 33 14.17 25.11 -29.34
N ASN A 34 14.29 26.41 -29.65
CA ASN A 34 14.04 27.50 -28.72
C ASN A 34 12.55 27.51 -28.33
N LEU A 35 12.22 27.19 -27.08
CA LEU A 35 10.88 27.37 -26.53
C LEU A 35 10.86 28.57 -25.59
N PRO A 36 9.84 29.45 -25.68
CA PRO A 36 9.73 30.63 -24.84
C PRO A 36 9.33 30.26 -23.39
N THR A 37 10.00 30.88 -22.44
CA THR A 37 9.96 30.66 -21.00
C THR A 37 8.63 30.99 -20.29
N SER A 38 7.61 31.49 -20.99
CA SER A 38 6.35 31.97 -20.37
C SER A 38 5.27 30.92 -20.16
N ASN A 39 5.39 29.71 -20.72
CA ASN A 39 4.35 28.66 -20.62
C ASN A 39 4.63 27.57 -19.54
N MET A 40 5.80 27.60 -18.92
CA MET A 40 6.17 26.57 -17.93
C MET A 40 5.38 26.66 -16.61
N ALA A 41 4.99 27.86 -16.20
CA ALA A 41 4.25 28.04 -14.94
C ALA A 41 2.77 27.63 -15.02
N ALA A 42 2.17 27.69 -16.21
CA ALA A 42 0.79 27.24 -16.43
C ALA A 42 0.72 25.72 -16.62
N GLN A 43 1.70 25.12 -17.31
CA GLN A 43 1.83 23.67 -17.41
C GLN A 43 2.15 23.01 -16.06
N ARG A 44 3.00 23.65 -15.21
CA ARG A 44 3.26 23.16 -13.85
C ARG A 44 2.02 23.14 -12.96
N ARG A 45 1.09 24.09 -13.09
CA ARG A 45 -0.17 24.11 -12.33
C ARG A 45 -1.14 23.00 -12.76
N ASN A 46 -1.19 22.67 -14.03
CA ASN A 46 -2.03 21.56 -14.54
C ASN A 46 -1.45 20.17 -14.24
N LEU A 47 -0.12 20.02 -14.14
CA LEU A 47 0.51 18.77 -13.67
C LEU A 47 0.32 18.52 -12.17
N MET A 48 0.11 19.57 -11.37
CA MET A 48 -0.14 19.41 -9.93
C MET A 48 -1.57 18.99 -9.58
N GLN A 49 -2.50 19.01 -10.53
CA GLN A 49 -3.90 18.59 -10.30
C GLN A 49 -4.18 17.14 -10.66
N SER A 50 -3.29 16.43 -11.35
CA SER A 50 -3.39 14.98 -11.50
C SER A 50 -2.53 14.31 -10.42
N HIS A 51 -3.15 13.59 -9.49
CA HIS A 51 -2.46 12.74 -8.51
C HIS A 51 -1.80 11.51 -9.16
N GLN A 52 -1.37 11.60 -10.39
CA GLN A 52 -0.78 10.52 -11.14
C GLN A 52 0.67 10.32 -10.71
N SER A 53 0.98 9.12 -10.19
CA SER A 53 2.34 8.70 -9.88
C SER A 53 3.09 8.34 -11.17
N TRP A 54 4.40 8.55 -11.21
CA TRP A 54 5.23 8.06 -12.32
C TRP A 54 5.19 6.53 -12.44
N THR A 55 4.84 5.84 -11.37
CA THR A 55 4.64 4.37 -11.36
C THR A 55 3.40 3.94 -12.13
N ASP A 56 2.45 4.84 -12.37
CA ASP A 56 1.23 4.54 -13.13
C ASP A 56 1.53 4.36 -14.62
N ASP A 57 2.64 4.91 -15.10
CA ASP A 57 3.11 4.75 -16.49
C ASP A 57 3.96 3.48 -16.69
N LEU A 58 4.26 2.73 -15.63
CA LEU A 58 5.02 1.48 -15.74
C LEU A 58 4.17 0.36 -16.35
N PRO A 59 4.80 -0.57 -17.13
CA PRO A 59 4.10 -1.71 -17.68
C PRO A 59 3.50 -2.59 -16.57
N LEU A 60 2.18 -2.63 -16.50
CA LEU A 60 1.46 -3.46 -15.53
C LEU A 60 1.61 -4.94 -15.88
N CYS A 61 1.84 -5.77 -14.87
CA CYS A 61 1.85 -7.21 -15.03
C CYS A 61 0.42 -7.75 -15.17
N GLN A 62 0.04 -8.18 -16.36
CA GLN A 62 -1.28 -8.79 -16.63
C GLN A 62 -1.49 -10.15 -15.96
N LEU A 63 -0.41 -10.76 -15.44
CA LEU A 63 -0.47 -12.03 -14.71
C LEU A 63 -0.74 -11.82 -13.21
N CYS A 64 -1.13 -10.61 -12.83
CA CYS A 64 -1.34 -10.21 -11.45
C CYS A 64 -2.63 -9.39 -11.33
N GLY A 65 -3.46 -9.72 -10.36
CA GLY A 65 -4.65 -8.96 -9.98
C GLY A 65 -4.55 -8.45 -8.55
N VAL A 66 -5.21 -7.33 -8.27
CA VAL A 66 -5.25 -6.74 -6.93
C VAL A 66 -6.69 -6.46 -6.54
N GLY A 67 -7.05 -6.84 -5.32
CA GLY A 67 -8.30 -6.49 -4.66
C GLY A 67 -8.03 -5.66 -3.43
N THR A 68 -8.86 -4.65 -3.17
CA THR A 68 -8.72 -3.76 -2.01
C THR A 68 -10.06 -3.46 -1.35
N ALA A 69 -10.03 -3.18 -0.05
CA ALA A 69 -11.16 -2.60 0.67
C ALA A 69 -10.64 -1.59 1.71
N PRO A 70 -11.29 -0.42 1.82
CA PRO A 70 -10.94 0.54 2.85
C PRO A 70 -11.37 0.03 4.22
N ASN A 71 -10.72 0.57 5.26
CA ASN A 71 -11.06 0.31 6.65
C ASN A 71 -12.53 0.63 6.95
N CYS A 72 -13.07 -0.09 7.92
CA CYS A 72 -14.46 0.06 8.28
C CYS A 72 -14.66 -0.17 9.78
N MET A 73 -15.50 0.66 10.38
CA MET A 73 -16.03 0.47 11.72
C MET A 73 -17.54 0.28 11.64
N TYR A 74 -18.03 -0.85 12.14
CA TYR A 74 -19.45 -1.18 12.08
C TYR A 74 -20.21 -0.50 13.21
N GLY A 75 -21.25 0.24 12.83
CA GLY A 75 -22.14 0.90 13.78
C GLY A 75 -23.23 -0.02 14.32
N THR A 76 -23.59 0.13 15.59
CA THR A 76 -24.72 -0.58 16.18
C THR A 76 -26.08 -0.16 15.59
N ASP A 77 -26.09 0.96 14.88
CA ASP A 77 -27.24 1.50 14.13
C ASP A 77 -27.31 0.98 12.68
N GLY A 78 -26.39 0.07 12.30
CA GLY A 78 -26.30 -0.49 10.94
C GLY A 78 -25.63 0.46 9.92
N LYS A 79 -25.01 1.55 10.39
CA LYS A 79 -24.23 2.45 9.55
C LYS A 79 -22.74 2.18 9.70
N ASP A 80 -22.14 1.76 8.62
CA ASP A 80 -20.71 1.57 8.53
C ASP A 80 -20.00 2.91 8.31
N THR A 81 -18.89 3.13 9.02
CA THR A 81 -18.09 4.35 8.88
C THR A 81 -16.65 4.03 8.57
N GLN A 82 -16.10 4.75 7.59
CA GLN A 82 -14.67 4.74 7.31
C GLN A 82 -13.97 5.71 8.26
N SER A 83 -12.95 5.25 8.98
CA SER A 83 -12.23 6.08 9.98
C SER A 83 -11.19 7.00 9.35
N HIS A 84 -10.58 6.59 8.23
CA HIS A 84 -9.57 7.35 7.49
C HIS A 84 -9.57 6.91 6.00
N PRO A 85 -9.00 7.71 5.09
CA PRO A 85 -8.75 7.27 3.70
C PRO A 85 -7.91 5.99 3.69
N ASN A 86 -8.00 5.20 2.62
CA ASN A 86 -7.17 4.01 2.46
C ASN A 86 -5.69 4.40 2.47
N GLU A 87 -4.90 3.77 3.34
CA GLU A 87 -3.48 4.03 3.57
C GLU A 87 -2.59 2.95 2.94
N ASP A 88 -3.17 1.86 2.44
CA ASP A 88 -2.46 0.81 1.71
C ASP A 88 -2.06 1.27 0.30
N THR A 89 -0.94 0.75 -0.16
CA THR A 89 -0.46 0.93 -1.54
C THR A 89 0.07 -0.41 -2.07
N HIS A 90 -0.02 -0.61 -3.37
CA HIS A 90 0.47 -1.82 -4.00
C HIS A 90 1.30 -1.51 -5.25
N LEU A 91 2.12 -2.49 -5.67
CA LEU A 91 2.97 -2.44 -6.84
C LEU A 91 2.84 -3.74 -7.62
N ARG A 92 2.71 -3.65 -8.95
CA ARG A 92 2.69 -4.79 -9.88
C ARG A 92 3.36 -4.40 -11.19
N PHE A 93 4.61 -4.70 -11.31
CA PHE A 93 5.43 -4.32 -12.45
C PHE A 93 6.06 -5.55 -13.11
N ARG A 94 6.25 -5.48 -14.43
CA ARG A 94 7.02 -6.46 -15.19
C ARG A 94 7.84 -5.74 -16.25
N SER A 95 9.16 -5.93 -16.22
CA SER A 95 10.05 -5.42 -17.28
C SER A 95 10.08 -6.34 -18.49
N GLU A 96 10.55 -5.80 -19.62
CA GLU A 96 10.76 -6.56 -20.85
C GLU A 96 11.83 -7.66 -20.68
N ASP A 97 12.82 -7.44 -19.81
CA ASP A 97 13.91 -8.36 -19.51
C ASP A 97 13.49 -9.52 -18.58
N GLY A 98 12.20 -9.66 -18.29
CA GLY A 98 11.67 -10.75 -17.48
C GLY A 98 11.78 -10.55 -15.98
N CYS A 99 12.25 -9.41 -15.50
CA CYS A 99 12.15 -9.02 -14.10
C CYS A 99 10.71 -8.65 -13.76
N SER A 100 10.18 -9.16 -12.67
CA SER A 100 8.85 -8.80 -12.20
C SER A 100 8.91 -8.45 -10.72
N LEU A 101 8.25 -7.34 -10.37
CA LEU A 101 8.23 -6.80 -9.01
C LEU A 101 6.78 -6.60 -8.56
N TYR A 102 6.47 -7.15 -7.40
CA TYR A 102 5.16 -7.08 -6.77
C TYR A 102 5.33 -6.61 -5.34
N GLY A 103 4.44 -5.77 -4.84
CA GLY A 103 4.51 -5.28 -3.47
C GLY A 103 3.17 -4.93 -2.89
N VAL A 104 3.02 -5.13 -1.59
CA VAL A 104 1.95 -4.60 -0.75
C VAL A 104 2.60 -3.81 0.38
N PHE A 105 2.18 -2.57 0.53
CA PHE A 105 2.66 -1.62 1.52
C PHE A 105 1.46 -1.21 2.36
N ASN A 106 1.46 -1.59 3.61
CA ASN A 106 0.41 -1.25 4.55
C ASN A 106 0.83 -0.02 5.34
N GLY A 107 0.16 1.11 5.09
CA GLY A 107 0.41 2.39 5.74
C GLY A 107 -0.39 2.54 7.04
N TYR A 108 0.08 3.43 7.91
CA TYR A 108 -0.64 3.88 9.10
C TYR A 108 -0.26 5.32 9.47
N ASP A 109 -1.18 6.03 10.10
CA ASP A 109 -1.11 7.47 10.38
C ASP A 109 -0.85 8.28 9.08
N GLY A 110 -1.47 7.88 7.97
CA GLY A 110 -1.39 8.47 6.63
C GLY A 110 -0.70 7.58 5.59
N SER A 111 -1.09 7.71 4.33
CA SER A 111 -0.56 6.91 3.21
C SER A 111 0.82 7.36 2.71
N ARG A 112 1.40 8.44 3.28
CA ARG A 112 2.62 9.08 2.76
C ARG A 112 3.81 8.14 2.70
N VAL A 113 4.07 7.38 3.79
CA VAL A 113 5.22 6.46 3.85
C VAL A 113 5.04 5.31 2.90
N ALA A 114 3.84 4.69 2.86
CA ALA A 114 3.53 3.58 1.96
C ALA A 114 3.68 4.00 0.49
N SER A 115 3.10 5.15 0.10
CA SER A 115 3.21 5.68 -1.25
C SER A 115 4.65 6.05 -1.63
N PHE A 116 5.39 6.71 -0.73
CA PHE A 116 6.80 7.02 -0.96
C PHE A 116 7.64 5.75 -1.12
N ALA A 117 7.45 4.77 -0.21
CA ALA A 117 8.22 3.54 -0.21
C ALA A 117 7.98 2.72 -1.49
N SER A 118 6.73 2.61 -1.95
CA SER A 118 6.40 1.89 -3.18
C SER A 118 7.07 2.50 -4.41
N GLN A 119 7.10 3.82 -4.51
CA GLN A 119 7.72 4.54 -5.63
C GLN A 119 9.25 4.49 -5.55
N CYS A 120 9.83 4.82 -4.41
CA CYS A 120 11.28 4.85 -4.24
C CYS A 120 11.89 3.45 -4.39
N LEU A 121 11.30 2.42 -3.80
CA LEU A 121 11.78 1.04 -3.92
C LEU A 121 11.73 0.56 -5.38
N THR A 122 10.67 0.92 -6.11
CA THR A 122 10.56 0.61 -7.53
C THR A 122 11.71 1.27 -8.32
N ALA A 123 11.99 2.54 -8.05
CA ALA A 123 13.11 3.25 -8.70
C ALA A 123 14.46 2.60 -8.38
N GLU A 124 14.72 2.31 -7.10
CA GLU A 124 15.98 1.68 -6.66
C GLU A 124 16.21 0.30 -7.27
N LEU A 125 15.16 -0.51 -7.44
CA LEU A 125 15.28 -1.86 -7.97
C LEU A 125 15.30 -1.94 -9.49
N LEU A 126 14.59 -1.02 -10.18
CA LEU A 126 14.45 -1.07 -11.64
C LEU A 126 15.49 -0.23 -12.38
N LEU A 127 16.09 0.78 -11.75
CA LEU A 127 17.07 1.65 -12.38
C LEU A 127 18.47 1.02 -12.35
N GLU A 128 18.69 -0.04 -13.14
CA GLU A 128 19.98 -0.69 -13.39
C GLU A 128 20.60 -1.45 -12.18
N GLN A 129 19.82 -1.67 -11.12
CA GLN A 129 20.32 -2.42 -9.98
C GLN A 129 20.25 -3.94 -10.17
N LEU A 130 19.24 -4.43 -10.91
CA LEU A 130 19.00 -5.86 -11.12
C LEU A 130 19.39 -6.29 -12.52
N SER A 131 20.21 -7.34 -12.60
CA SER A 131 20.61 -8.00 -13.85
C SER A 131 20.37 -9.50 -13.75
N ALA A 132 20.07 -10.13 -14.89
CA ALA A 132 19.93 -11.57 -15.00
C ALA A 132 21.19 -12.34 -14.54
N ASP A 133 22.37 -11.72 -14.61
CA ASP A 133 23.64 -12.35 -14.25
C ASP A 133 23.96 -12.30 -12.75
N HIS A 134 23.13 -11.62 -11.94
CA HIS A 134 23.36 -11.51 -10.51
C HIS A 134 23.22 -12.85 -9.79
N SER A 135 24.17 -13.12 -8.89
CA SER A 135 24.07 -14.25 -7.96
C SER A 135 22.95 -14.05 -6.92
N ASP A 136 22.49 -15.13 -6.29
CA ASP A 136 21.48 -15.06 -5.22
C ASP A 136 21.95 -14.13 -4.07
N THR A 137 23.23 -14.09 -3.80
CA THR A 137 23.83 -13.21 -2.77
C THR A 137 23.75 -11.75 -3.19
N ASP A 138 24.00 -11.45 -4.47
CA ASP A 138 23.89 -10.09 -5.00
C ASP A 138 22.46 -9.60 -4.97
N VAL A 139 21.49 -10.42 -5.37
CA VAL A 139 20.07 -10.05 -5.34
C VAL A 139 19.62 -9.74 -3.90
N ARG A 140 20.03 -10.56 -2.91
CA ARG A 140 19.73 -10.29 -1.50
C ARG A 140 20.34 -8.97 -1.02
N ARG A 141 21.61 -8.73 -1.37
CA ARG A 141 22.30 -7.47 -1.04
C ARG A 141 21.62 -6.26 -1.66
N ILE A 142 21.23 -6.34 -2.94
CA ILE A 142 20.52 -5.27 -3.67
C ILE A 142 19.16 -4.99 -3.01
N LEU A 143 18.38 -6.02 -2.68
CA LEU A 143 17.12 -5.85 -1.99
C LEU A 143 17.31 -5.15 -0.62
N THR A 144 18.28 -5.58 0.18
CA THR A 144 18.58 -4.93 1.47
C THR A 144 18.95 -3.46 1.29
N GLN A 145 19.85 -3.17 0.35
CA GLN A 145 20.30 -1.80 0.06
C GLN A 145 19.16 -0.90 -0.44
N ALA A 146 18.24 -1.45 -1.23
CA ALA A 146 17.07 -0.70 -1.71
C ALA A 146 16.15 -0.27 -0.54
N PHE A 147 15.89 -1.13 0.42
CA PHE A 147 15.12 -0.77 1.61
C PHE A 147 15.85 0.28 2.49
N GLU A 148 17.17 0.16 2.62
CA GLU A 148 17.99 1.17 3.31
C GLU A 148 17.94 2.53 2.59
N ALA A 149 17.98 2.52 1.25
CA ALA A 149 17.89 3.73 0.45
C ALA A 149 16.52 4.40 0.61
N VAL A 150 15.44 3.62 0.60
CA VAL A 150 14.07 4.11 0.86
C VAL A 150 13.99 4.79 2.23
N GLU A 151 14.49 4.14 3.27
CA GLU A 151 14.45 4.68 4.63
C GLU A 151 15.22 5.98 4.76
N LYS A 152 16.46 6.03 4.21
CA LYS A 152 17.29 7.25 4.20
C LYS A 152 16.66 8.37 3.39
N SER A 153 16.13 8.06 2.22
CA SER A 153 15.49 9.04 1.35
C SER A 153 14.22 9.62 1.97
N TYR A 154 13.43 8.78 2.64
CA TYR A 154 12.24 9.25 3.35
C TYR A 154 12.60 10.18 4.51
N LEU A 155 13.60 9.82 5.34
CA LEU A 155 14.10 10.70 6.41
C LEU A 155 14.46 12.07 5.85
N HIS A 156 15.19 12.10 4.73
CA HIS A 156 15.59 13.35 4.08
C HIS A 156 14.41 14.23 3.64
N THR A 157 13.25 13.62 3.32
CA THR A 157 12.05 14.39 2.97
C THR A 157 11.38 15.10 4.15
N ILE A 158 11.68 14.70 5.37
CA ILE A 158 11.07 15.22 6.59
C ILE A 158 12.08 15.90 7.52
N ASP A 159 13.37 16.00 7.13
CA ASP A 159 14.45 16.57 7.95
C ASP A 159 14.14 18.02 8.38
N ASP A 160 13.65 18.86 7.46
CA ASP A 160 13.31 20.25 7.76
C ASP A 160 12.15 20.35 8.76
N ALA A 161 11.13 19.50 8.60
CA ALA A 161 9.99 19.45 9.51
C ALA A 161 10.39 18.97 10.91
N LEU A 162 11.30 18.00 10.99
CA LEU A 162 11.87 17.53 12.25
C LEU A 162 12.68 18.63 12.94
N ALA A 163 13.51 19.37 12.19
CA ALA A 163 14.30 20.46 12.71
C ALA A 163 13.43 21.63 13.20
N GLU A 164 12.42 22.02 12.42
CA GLU A 164 11.46 23.06 12.81
C GLU A 164 10.70 22.65 14.08
N LYS A 165 10.20 21.40 14.13
CA LYS A 165 9.51 20.86 15.31
C LYS A 165 10.38 20.90 16.54
N ALA A 166 11.64 20.47 16.45
CA ALA A 166 12.59 20.49 17.57
C ALA A 166 12.83 21.93 18.04
N ASN A 167 13.02 22.89 17.14
CA ASN A 167 13.21 24.30 17.46
C ASN A 167 11.98 24.87 18.19
N LEU A 168 10.78 24.66 17.67
CA LEU A 168 9.55 25.19 18.29
C LEU A 168 9.27 24.54 19.65
N SER A 169 9.57 23.26 19.83
CA SER A 169 9.39 22.55 21.08
C SER A 169 10.39 22.96 22.17
N GLY A 170 11.55 23.48 21.78
CA GLY A 170 12.61 23.92 22.70
C GLY A 170 12.33 25.24 23.41
N TYR A 171 11.34 26.01 23.03
CA TYR A 171 10.99 27.26 23.71
C TYR A 171 10.17 26.99 24.97
N MET A 172 10.72 27.38 26.14
CA MET A 172 10.07 27.24 27.44
C MET A 172 8.86 28.18 27.69
N LEU A 173 8.52 29.05 26.74
CA LEU A 173 7.42 30.00 26.86
C LEU A 173 6.09 29.35 26.49
N PRO A 174 4.95 29.78 27.09
CA PRO A 174 3.66 29.31 26.69
C PRO A 174 3.47 29.61 25.19
N HIS A 175 3.32 28.58 24.39
CA HIS A 175 3.19 28.70 22.95
C HIS A 175 1.92 29.49 22.61
N SER A 176 2.03 30.46 21.72
CA SER A 176 0.86 31.10 21.12
C SER A 176 0.03 30.06 20.34
N GLU A 177 -1.25 30.32 20.18
CA GLU A 177 -2.17 29.43 19.44
C GLU A 177 -1.60 29.04 18.04
N LYS A 178 -1.01 30.01 17.33
CA LYS A 178 -0.34 29.77 16.05
C LYS A 178 0.84 28.78 16.12
N VAL A 179 1.64 28.84 17.20
CA VAL A 179 2.74 27.90 17.38
C VAL A 179 2.22 26.51 17.70
N GLN A 180 1.15 26.39 18.49
CA GLN A 180 0.52 25.11 18.79
C GLN A 180 -0.11 24.48 17.52
N GLU A 181 -0.73 25.29 16.70
CA GLU A 181 -1.27 24.84 15.40
C GLU A 181 -0.14 24.36 14.46
N ARG A 182 0.95 25.13 14.37
CA ARG A 182 2.12 24.73 13.58
C ARG A 182 2.78 23.45 14.09
N LEU A 183 2.92 23.30 15.40
CA LEU A 183 3.44 22.05 16.01
C LEU A 183 2.54 20.87 15.69
N LYS A 184 1.23 21.05 15.63
CA LYS A 184 0.29 19.99 15.27
C LYS A 184 0.43 19.60 13.78
N GLU A 185 0.61 20.59 12.89
CA GLU A 185 0.88 20.33 11.49
C GLU A 185 2.19 19.56 11.29
N LEU A 186 3.27 19.99 11.97
CA LEU A 186 4.56 19.32 11.92
C LEU A 186 4.47 17.89 12.49
N GLU A 187 3.70 17.68 13.57
CA GLU A 187 3.45 16.34 14.10
C GLU A 187 2.80 15.42 13.06
N GLN A 188 1.83 15.94 12.30
CA GLN A 188 1.21 15.20 11.21
C GLN A 188 2.18 14.96 10.04
N GLU A 189 3.07 15.92 9.77
CA GLU A 189 4.05 15.82 8.68
C GLU A 189 5.11 14.75 8.94
N VAL A 190 5.58 14.62 10.18
CA VAL A 190 6.61 13.64 10.58
C VAL A 190 6.03 12.30 11.07
N SER A 191 4.71 12.21 11.24
CA SER A 191 4.05 10.98 11.65
C SER A 191 3.86 10.01 10.49
N GLY A 192 3.49 8.81 10.84
CA GLY A 192 3.17 7.74 9.90
C GLY A 192 4.34 6.83 9.61
N GLY A 193 3.99 5.63 9.25
CA GLY A 193 4.90 4.57 8.88
C GLY A 193 4.25 3.59 7.93
N ALA A 194 5.00 2.60 7.50
CA ALA A 194 4.48 1.52 6.70
C ALA A 194 5.20 0.21 6.97
N THR A 195 4.49 -0.89 6.86
CA THR A 195 5.05 -2.22 6.68
C THR A 195 5.01 -2.58 5.20
N ALA A 196 5.92 -3.42 4.74
CA ALA A 196 6.04 -3.75 3.33
C ALA A 196 6.39 -5.21 3.12
N ILE A 197 5.73 -5.85 2.15
CA ILE A 197 6.13 -7.14 1.61
C ILE A 197 6.28 -7.02 0.11
N VAL A 198 7.46 -7.40 -0.39
CA VAL A 198 7.83 -7.23 -1.80
C VAL A 198 8.34 -8.55 -2.34
N ALA A 199 7.79 -8.98 -3.47
CA ALA A 199 8.21 -10.17 -4.19
C ALA A 199 8.88 -9.78 -5.52
N LEU A 200 10.09 -10.27 -5.71
CA LEU A 200 10.86 -10.14 -6.94
C LEU A 200 10.93 -11.50 -7.63
N ILE A 201 10.53 -11.56 -8.89
CA ILE A 201 10.81 -12.71 -9.75
C ILE A 201 11.90 -12.30 -10.76
N LEU A 202 13.04 -12.96 -10.67
CA LEU A 202 14.21 -12.75 -11.52
C LEU A 202 14.77 -14.11 -11.94
N ASN A 203 14.98 -14.33 -13.24
CA ASN A 203 15.50 -15.61 -13.77
C ASN A 203 14.72 -16.83 -13.27
N ASN A 204 13.40 -16.74 -13.26
CA ASN A 204 12.52 -17.80 -12.76
C ASN A 204 12.76 -18.21 -11.28
N LYS A 205 13.40 -17.33 -10.51
CA LYS A 205 13.58 -17.47 -9.06
C LYS A 205 12.76 -16.40 -8.35
N LEU A 206 12.10 -16.80 -7.27
CA LEU A 206 11.32 -15.93 -6.40
C LEU A 206 12.15 -15.53 -5.18
N TYR A 207 12.18 -14.23 -4.91
CA TYR A 207 12.71 -13.62 -3.70
C TYR A 207 11.59 -12.81 -3.05
N VAL A 208 11.48 -12.88 -1.73
CA VAL A 208 10.51 -12.09 -0.95
C VAL A 208 11.25 -11.33 0.12
N ALA A 209 11.10 -10.02 0.14
CA ALA A 209 11.61 -9.13 1.17
C ALA A 209 10.44 -8.65 2.02
N ASN A 210 10.53 -8.83 3.34
CA ASN A 210 9.49 -8.45 4.30
C ASN A 210 10.03 -7.48 5.34
N VAL A 211 9.29 -6.40 5.60
CA VAL A 211 9.45 -5.48 6.72
C VAL A 211 8.10 -5.33 7.40
N GLY A 212 7.89 -6.03 8.50
CA GLY A 212 6.66 -5.93 9.29
C GLY A 212 5.79 -7.19 9.27
N THR A 213 4.50 -6.99 9.28
CA THR A 213 3.46 -8.01 9.58
C THR A 213 2.68 -8.49 8.36
N ASN A 214 2.92 -7.91 7.19
CA ASN A 214 2.36 -8.40 5.93
C ASN A 214 2.75 -9.85 5.65
N ARG A 215 1.99 -10.55 4.81
CA ARG A 215 2.20 -11.99 4.57
C ARG A 215 2.31 -12.33 3.08
N ALA A 216 3.27 -13.20 2.74
CA ALA A 216 3.38 -13.81 1.43
C ALA A 216 3.15 -15.33 1.51
N LEU A 217 2.35 -15.88 0.59
CA LEU A 217 2.13 -17.30 0.44
C LEU A 217 2.45 -17.75 -0.98
N LEU A 218 3.29 -18.75 -1.14
CA LEU A 218 3.47 -19.46 -2.40
C LEU A 218 2.59 -20.71 -2.39
N CYS A 219 1.60 -20.75 -3.27
CA CYS A 219 0.72 -21.88 -3.46
C CYS A 219 1.18 -22.69 -4.66
N LYS A 220 1.34 -23.99 -4.48
CA LYS A 220 1.68 -24.95 -5.53
C LYS A 220 0.55 -25.94 -5.69
N THR A 221 0.06 -26.09 -6.90
CA THR A 221 -0.94 -27.10 -7.23
C THR A 221 -0.22 -28.41 -7.54
N THR A 222 -0.54 -29.46 -6.81
CA THR A 222 0.00 -30.80 -7.05
C THR A 222 -0.67 -31.45 -8.26
N THR A 223 -0.09 -32.54 -8.75
CA THR A 223 -0.65 -33.35 -9.85
C THR A 223 -2.07 -33.85 -9.55
N ASP A 224 -2.41 -34.02 -8.27
CA ASP A 224 -3.73 -34.44 -7.80
C ASP A 224 -4.73 -33.28 -7.70
N GLY A 225 -4.34 -32.08 -8.15
CA GLY A 225 -5.18 -30.87 -8.10
C GLY A 225 -5.32 -30.25 -6.71
N GLN A 226 -4.56 -30.70 -5.72
CA GLN A 226 -4.55 -30.11 -4.39
C GLN A 226 -3.60 -28.92 -4.31
N ASN A 227 -4.00 -27.88 -3.58
CA ASN A 227 -3.17 -26.71 -3.33
C ASN A 227 -2.38 -26.88 -2.03
N GLN A 228 -1.07 -26.95 -2.15
CA GLN A 228 -0.13 -26.84 -1.03
C GLN A 228 0.36 -25.39 -0.94
N PHE A 229 0.45 -24.84 0.26
CA PHE A 229 0.93 -23.48 0.45
C PHE A 229 2.11 -23.43 1.40
N PHE A 230 2.99 -22.48 1.14
CA PHE A 230 4.19 -22.21 1.92
C PHE A 230 4.22 -20.72 2.26
N GLN A 231 4.28 -20.39 3.54
CA GLN A 231 4.45 -19.00 3.95
C GLN A 231 5.92 -18.61 3.76
N LEU A 232 6.14 -17.49 3.07
CA LEU A 232 7.46 -16.96 2.77
C LEU A 232 7.78 -15.81 3.73
N GLY A 233 8.48 -16.14 4.80
CA GLY A 233 8.81 -15.21 5.87
C GLY A 233 7.90 -15.32 7.10
N ARG A 234 8.42 -14.82 8.20
CA ARG A 234 7.68 -14.70 9.46
C ARG A 234 7.28 -13.23 9.67
N PRO A 235 6.13 -12.98 10.30
CA PRO A 235 5.78 -11.60 10.66
C PRO A 235 6.78 -11.07 11.70
N HIS A 236 7.19 -9.81 11.54
CA HIS A 236 8.04 -9.12 12.50
C HIS A 236 7.16 -8.49 13.59
N ASN A 237 6.65 -9.31 14.47
CA ASN A 237 5.80 -8.91 15.59
C ASN A 237 6.40 -9.31 16.94
N THR A 238 5.71 -8.98 18.02
CA THR A 238 6.14 -9.27 19.39
C THR A 238 6.00 -10.74 19.80
N ASP A 239 5.41 -11.58 18.96
CA ASP A 239 5.34 -13.04 19.16
C ASP A 239 6.48 -13.79 18.44
N ASN A 240 7.24 -13.10 17.58
CA ASN A 240 8.36 -13.67 16.84
C ASN A 240 9.61 -13.77 17.73
N ASP A 241 10.04 -15.00 18.03
CA ASP A 241 11.19 -15.27 18.90
C ASP A 241 12.50 -14.66 18.38
N ASP A 242 12.69 -14.56 17.07
CA ASP A 242 13.92 -14.01 16.49
C ASP A 242 13.94 -12.48 16.63
N GLU A 243 12.79 -11.82 16.49
CA GLU A 243 12.64 -10.39 16.80
C GLU A 243 12.83 -10.13 18.30
N LEU A 244 12.29 -10.97 19.17
CA LEU A 244 12.51 -10.82 20.61
C LEU A 244 13.98 -11.02 21.01
N LYS A 245 14.69 -11.97 20.39
CA LYS A 245 16.15 -12.13 20.58
C LYS A 245 16.91 -10.89 20.12
N ARG A 246 16.56 -10.32 18.95
CA ARG A 246 17.13 -9.07 18.44
C ARG A 246 16.91 -7.91 19.42
N LEU A 247 15.69 -7.74 19.91
CA LEU A 247 15.35 -6.69 20.88
C LEU A 247 16.05 -6.89 22.23
N ALA A 248 16.14 -8.14 22.72
CA ALA A 248 16.86 -8.47 23.94
C ALA A 248 18.37 -8.17 23.82
N ALA A 249 18.99 -8.40 22.66
CA ALA A 249 20.39 -8.04 22.42
C ALA A 249 20.64 -6.51 22.50
N LEU A 250 19.62 -5.71 22.23
CA LEU A 250 19.64 -4.25 22.41
C LEU A 250 19.45 -3.80 23.88
N GLY A 251 19.14 -4.73 24.77
CA GLY A 251 18.91 -4.45 26.20
C GLY A 251 17.46 -4.34 26.61
N LEU A 252 16.50 -4.62 25.72
CA LEU A 252 15.08 -4.59 26.05
C LEU A 252 14.63 -5.88 26.74
N ASP A 253 13.65 -5.76 27.63
CA ASP A 253 13.02 -6.91 28.27
C ASP A 253 12.04 -7.59 27.29
N SER A 254 12.46 -8.71 26.72
CA SER A 254 11.66 -9.47 25.74
C SER A 254 10.34 -10.00 26.31
N ALA A 255 10.27 -10.28 27.62
CA ALA A 255 9.03 -10.72 28.24
C ALA A 255 8.01 -9.57 28.32
N ARG A 256 8.46 -8.36 28.68
CA ARG A 256 7.62 -7.16 28.69
C ARG A 256 7.17 -6.82 27.27
N VAL A 257 8.07 -6.90 26.27
CA VAL A 257 7.73 -6.65 24.85
C VAL A 257 6.66 -7.63 24.37
N ARG A 258 6.82 -8.93 24.65
CA ARG A 258 5.81 -9.94 24.29
C ARG A 258 4.48 -9.69 24.98
N GLN A 259 4.49 -9.40 26.28
CA GLN A 259 3.28 -9.12 27.04
C GLN A 259 2.55 -7.87 26.55
N ALA A 260 3.28 -6.86 26.11
CA ALA A 260 2.70 -5.63 25.57
C ALA A 260 1.95 -5.87 24.24
N GLY A 261 2.36 -6.87 23.43
CA GLY A 261 1.73 -7.21 22.17
C GLY A 261 1.89 -6.16 21.08
N GLN A 262 2.31 -4.96 21.45
CA GLN A 262 2.50 -3.80 20.54
C GLN A 262 3.67 -2.94 21.00
N ILE A 263 4.34 -2.31 20.03
CA ILE A 263 5.41 -1.33 20.28
C ILE A 263 4.96 0.03 19.73
N ALA A 264 4.83 1.00 20.62
CA ALA A 264 4.36 2.35 20.29
C ALA A 264 3.06 2.35 19.46
N GLY A 265 2.15 1.45 19.80
CA GLY A 265 0.82 1.37 19.19
C GLY A 265 0.73 0.54 17.91
N GLN A 266 1.82 -0.10 17.49
CA GLN A 266 1.86 -0.97 16.32
C GLN A 266 2.26 -2.40 16.72
N SER A 267 1.71 -3.40 16.03
CA SER A 267 2.05 -4.81 16.21
C SER A 267 3.47 -5.12 15.72
N SER A 268 3.94 -4.39 14.71
CA SER A 268 5.21 -4.65 14.03
C SER A 268 6.42 -4.15 14.82
N THR A 269 7.53 -4.92 14.79
CA THR A 269 8.84 -4.59 15.34
C THR A 269 9.79 -4.01 14.30
N ARG A 270 9.44 -4.13 13.00
CA ARG A 270 10.15 -3.53 11.87
C ARG A 270 9.17 -2.76 11.01
N ARG A 271 9.55 -1.55 10.57
CA ARG A 271 8.71 -0.67 9.75
C ARG A 271 9.51 0.43 9.08
N LEU A 272 9.02 0.89 7.95
CA LEU A 272 9.53 2.04 7.21
C LEU A 272 8.97 3.34 7.82
N GLY A 273 9.72 4.42 7.77
CA GLY A 273 9.30 5.69 8.36
C GLY A 273 9.17 5.62 9.88
N ASP A 274 8.06 6.12 10.42
CA ASP A 274 7.76 6.18 11.86
C ASP A 274 8.86 6.88 12.69
N TYR A 275 9.34 7.99 12.15
CA TYR A 275 10.45 8.74 12.78
C TYR A 275 10.07 9.36 14.10
N ARG A 276 8.78 9.59 14.36
CA ARG A 276 8.30 9.98 15.67
C ARG A 276 8.74 8.97 16.77
N VAL A 277 8.63 7.68 16.47
CA VAL A 277 9.05 6.61 17.38
C VAL A 277 10.56 6.36 17.29
N LYS A 278 11.11 6.29 16.08
CA LYS A 278 12.53 5.97 15.86
C LYS A 278 13.51 6.99 16.46
N ILE A 279 13.14 8.27 16.49
CA ILE A 279 13.98 9.33 17.09
C ILE A 279 13.77 9.40 18.60
N ASN A 280 12.52 9.27 19.05
CA ASN A 280 12.16 9.48 20.46
C ASN A 280 11.93 8.15 21.22
N TYR A 281 12.56 7.06 20.80
CA TYR A 281 12.36 5.76 21.45
C TYR A 281 12.75 5.74 22.93
N ASN A 282 13.67 6.61 23.35
CA ASN A 282 14.07 6.76 24.76
C ASN A 282 12.95 7.31 25.66
N ASP A 283 11.98 8.04 25.08
CA ASP A 283 10.83 8.60 25.79
C ASP A 283 9.71 7.56 25.96
N ILE A 284 9.84 6.41 25.34
CA ILE A 284 8.87 5.32 25.38
C ILE A 284 9.35 4.29 26.40
N ASP A 285 8.64 4.16 27.54
CA ASP A 285 9.01 3.29 28.66
C ASP A 285 9.44 1.87 28.24
N LEU A 286 8.71 1.28 27.29
CA LEU A 286 9.02 -0.06 26.77
C LEU A 286 10.35 -0.12 25.99
N LEU A 287 10.81 0.98 25.41
CA LEU A 287 11.95 1.06 24.52
C LEU A 287 13.17 1.79 25.11
N SER A 288 12.98 2.48 26.23
CA SER A 288 13.96 3.41 26.84
C SER A 288 15.28 2.74 27.24
N ALA A 289 15.26 1.44 27.54
CA ALA A 289 16.45 0.66 27.88
C ALA A 289 17.28 0.26 26.65
N GLY A 290 16.82 0.55 25.44
CA GLY A 290 17.49 0.17 24.20
C GLY A 290 18.80 0.92 23.98
N LYS A 291 19.90 0.22 23.74
CA LYS A 291 21.22 0.79 23.44
C LYS A 291 21.27 1.52 22.10
N THR A 292 20.44 1.11 21.15
CA THR A 292 20.27 1.70 19.83
C THR A 292 18.80 1.65 19.45
N ARG A 293 18.43 2.26 18.32
CA ARG A 293 17.06 2.27 17.80
C ARG A 293 16.48 0.86 17.68
N PRO A 294 15.42 0.52 18.45
CA PRO A 294 14.84 -0.83 18.41
C PRO A 294 14.02 -1.11 17.17
N ILE A 295 13.40 -0.07 16.61
CA ILE A 295 12.58 -0.16 15.40
C ILE A 295 13.47 0.08 14.18
N ILE A 296 13.51 -0.89 13.26
CA ILE A 296 14.37 -0.88 12.07
C ILE A 296 13.55 -1.09 10.80
N ALA A 297 14.13 -0.72 9.66
CA ALA A 297 13.57 -0.91 8.33
C ALA A 297 14.28 -2.03 7.54
N GLU A 298 15.18 -2.77 8.18
CA GLU A 298 15.93 -3.84 7.54
C GLU A 298 15.00 -5.01 7.17
N PRO A 299 14.95 -5.41 5.87
CA PRO A 299 14.08 -6.49 5.44
C PRO A 299 14.64 -7.86 5.82
N GLU A 300 13.76 -8.81 6.14
CA GLU A 300 14.06 -10.24 6.07
C GLU A 300 13.84 -10.71 4.64
N ILE A 301 14.85 -11.38 4.05
CA ILE A 301 14.78 -11.82 2.66
C ILE A 301 14.72 -13.33 2.58
N HIS A 302 13.57 -13.84 2.16
CA HIS A 302 13.38 -15.20 1.71
C HIS A 302 13.70 -15.32 0.24
N GLY A 303 14.33 -16.40 -0.19
CA GLY A 303 14.47 -16.55 -1.62
C GLY A 303 15.56 -17.44 -2.11
N SER A 304 15.78 -17.28 -3.35
CA SER A 304 16.12 -18.10 -4.48
C SER A 304 15.24 -19.36 -4.61
N GLN A 305 13.92 -19.18 -4.35
CA GLN A 305 12.99 -20.28 -4.61
C GLN A 305 12.79 -20.45 -6.10
N SER A 306 13.24 -21.58 -6.71
CA SER A 306 12.96 -21.86 -8.12
C SER A 306 11.45 -21.97 -8.36
N LEU A 307 11.01 -21.36 -9.46
CA LEU A 307 9.66 -21.46 -10.00
C LEU A 307 9.59 -22.43 -11.21
N ASP A 308 10.64 -23.16 -11.50
CA ASP A 308 10.65 -24.14 -12.57
C ASP A 308 9.58 -25.19 -12.34
N SER A 309 8.76 -25.41 -13.36
CA SER A 309 7.62 -26.33 -13.33
C SER A 309 6.61 -26.10 -12.20
N VAL A 310 6.61 -24.91 -11.58
CA VAL A 310 5.61 -24.55 -10.58
C VAL A 310 4.32 -24.14 -11.27
N THR A 311 3.23 -24.84 -10.94
CA THR A 311 1.86 -24.44 -11.25
C THR A 311 1.20 -24.01 -9.95
N GLY A 312 0.58 -22.83 -9.94
CA GLY A 312 -0.05 -22.28 -8.74
C GLY A 312 -0.13 -20.77 -8.76
N PHE A 313 -0.02 -20.16 -7.60
CA PHE A 313 -0.10 -18.70 -7.46
C PHE A 313 0.65 -18.20 -6.23
N LEU A 314 1.09 -16.95 -6.31
CA LEU A 314 1.70 -16.19 -5.23
C LEU A 314 0.67 -15.19 -4.70
N LEU A 315 0.55 -15.10 -3.38
CA LEU A 315 -0.29 -14.12 -2.68
C LEU A 315 0.58 -13.19 -1.87
N LEU A 316 0.32 -11.89 -1.96
CA LEU A 316 0.82 -10.87 -1.02
C LEU A 316 -0.40 -10.22 -0.36
N MET A 317 -0.36 -10.07 0.96
CA MET A 317 -1.50 -9.62 1.77
C MET A 317 -1.07 -8.58 2.78
N SER A 318 -1.86 -7.52 2.93
CA SER A 318 -1.71 -6.58 4.04
C SER A 318 -2.16 -7.18 5.36
N GLU A 319 -1.67 -6.62 6.47
CA GLU A 319 -2.04 -7.02 7.83
C GLU A 319 -3.56 -6.98 8.04
N GLY A 320 -4.23 -5.92 7.57
CA GLY A 320 -5.67 -5.76 7.77
C GLY A 320 -6.52 -6.88 7.15
N LEU A 321 -6.11 -7.45 6.01
CA LEU A 321 -6.77 -8.61 5.42
C LEU A 321 -6.59 -9.87 6.29
N ILE A 322 -5.37 -10.05 6.82
CA ILE A 322 -5.02 -11.18 7.68
C ILE A 322 -5.80 -11.10 8.98
N ASP A 323 -5.78 -9.95 9.63
CA ASP A 323 -6.44 -9.70 10.90
C ASP A 323 -7.96 -9.84 10.81
N ALA A 324 -8.56 -9.40 9.70
CA ALA A 324 -9.99 -9.60 9.49
C ALA A 324 -10.38 -11.08 9.46
N LEU A 325 -9.59 -11.93 8.80
CA LEU A 325 -9.82 -13.38 8.83
C LEU A 325 -9.51 -13.98 10.20
N GLU A 326 -8.45 -13.55 10.87
CA GLU A 326 -8.11 -14.00 12.22
C GLU A 326 -9.22 -13.64 13.22
N CYS A 327 -9.76 -12.44 13.13
CA CYS A 327 -10.90 -12.01 13.96
C CYS A 327 -12.14 -12.86 13.69
N ALA A 328 -12.42 -13.18 12.44
CA ALA A 328 -13.61 -13.95 12.08
C ALA A 328 -13.50 -15.43 12.47
N HIS A 329 -12.41 -16.10 12.11
CA HIS A 329 -12.30 -17.56 12.17
C HIS A 329 -11.19 -18.10 13.10
N GLY A 330 -10.30 -17.24 13.57
CA GLY A 330 -9.15 -17.58 14.39
C GLY A 330 -7.86 -17.75 13.57
N PRO A 331 -6.70 -17.62 14.24
CA PRO A 331 -5.40 -17.53 13.56
C PRO A 331 -4.98 -18.82 12.83
N GLU A 332 -5.44 -19.99 13.27
CA GLU A 332 -4.97 -21.28 12.76
C GLU A 332 -5.43 -21.58 11.32
N HIS A 333 -6.49 -20.91 10.84
CA HIS A 333 -7.15 -21.26 9.59
C HIS A 333 -6.89 -20.26 8.44
N VAL A 334 -6.35 -19.08 8.74
CA VAL A 334 -6.22 -17.97 7.80
C VAL A 334 -5.56 -18.36 6.48
N ASN A 335 -4.37 -18.95 6.52
CA ASN A 335 -3.63 -19.31 5.32
C ASN A 335 -4.37 -20.33 4.46
N LYS A 336 -5.01 -21.32 5.10
CA LYS A 336 -5.78 -22.35 4.39
C LYS A 336 -7.03 -21.75 3.74
N GLU A 337 -7.73 -20.89 4.46
CA GLU A 337 -8.96 -20.26 3.97
C GLU A 337 -8.71 -19.32 2.82
N ILE A 338 -7.73 -18.42 2.94
CA ILE A 338 -7.42 -17.47 1.87
C ILE A 338 -7.00 -18.20 0.59
N VAL A 339 -6.19 -19.27 0.70
CA VAL A 339 -5.79 -20.09 -0.44
C VAL A 339 -6.99 -20.77 -1.09
N ALA A 340 -7.91 -21.31 -0.28
CA ALA A 340 -9.13 -21.94 -0.80
C ALA A 340 -10.07 -20.92 -1.48
N MET A 341 -10.21 -19.72 -0.90
CA MET A 341 -11.00 -18.65 -1.52
C MET A 341 -10.41 -18.20 -2.85
N VAL A 342 -9.10 -17.96 -2.91
CA VAL A 342 -8.43 -17.55 -4.14
C VAL A 342 -8.55 -18.64 -5.20
N ALA A 343 -8.29 -19.91 -4.87
CA ALA A 343 -8.41 -21.00 -5.83
C ALA A 343 -9.84 -21.13 -6.39
N ALA A 344 -10.86 -20.95 -5.54
CA ALA A 344 -12.26 -20.99 -5.96
C ALA A 344 -12.60 -19.83 -6.90
N GLU A 345 -12.15 -18.61 -6.62
CA GLU A 345 -12.40 -17.45 -7.46
C GLU A 345 -11.64 -17.53 -8.80
N LEU A 346 -10.39 -18.01 -8.81
CA LEU A 346 -9.62 -18.22 -10.04
C LEU A 346 -10.28 -19.23 -10.98
N ALA A 347 -11.03 -20.19 -10.43
CA ALA A 347 -11.81 -21.16 -11.21
C ALA A 347 -13.12 -20.59 -11.80
N GLN A 348 -13.59 -19.45 -11.32
CA GLN A 348 -14.88 -18.85 -11.71
C GLN A 348 -14.73 -17.52 -12.46
N GLN A 349 -13.71 -16.75 -12.15
CA GLN A 349 -13.51 -15.41 -12.71
C GLN A 349 -12.67 -15.47 -13.98
N THR A 350 -12.95 -14.55 -14.89
CA THR A 350 -12.22 -14.42 -16.16
C THR A 350 -11.01 -13.48 -16.06
N THR A 351 -10.93 -12.66 -15.01
CA THR A 351 -9.81 -11.74 -14.77
C THR A 351 -9.26 -11.88 -13.36
N LEU A 352 -7.97 -11.65 -13.23
CA LEU A 352 -7.29 -11.73 -11.93
C LEU A 352 -7.72 -10.62 -10.97
N GLU A 353 -8.05 -9.43 -11.50
CA GLU A 353 -8.59 -8.34 -10.72
C GLU A 353 -9.94 -8.72 -10.10
N ALA A 354 -10.84 -9.30 -10.91
CA ALA A 354 -12.15 -9.74 -10.40
C ALA A 354 -11.98 -10.83 -9.34
N ALA A 355 -11.07 -11.79 -9.55
CA ALA A 355 -10.80 -12.84 -8.59
C ALA A 355 -10.24 -12.27 -7.26
N ALA A 356 -9.25 -11.40 -7.32
CA ALA A 356 -8.67 -10.78 -6.13
C ALA A 356 -9.72 -9.92 -5.38
N GLN A 357 -10.50 -9.10 -6.10
CA GLN A 357 -11.55 -8.27 -5.50
C GLN A 357 -12.66 -9.11 -4.87
N SER A 358 -13.12 -10.17 -5.54
CA SER A 358 -14.14 -11.07 -4.99
C SER A 358 -13.70 -11.71 -3.67
N VAL A 359 -12.42 -12.07 -3.56
CA VAL A 359 -11.86 -12.62 -2.31
C VAL A 359 -11.90 -11.57 -1.20
N VAL A 360 -11.43 -10.34 -1.45
CA VAL A 360 -11.44 -9.25 -0.46
C VAL A 360 -12.87 -8.95 -0.02
N ASP A 361 -13.81 -8.83 -0.96
CA ASP A 361 -15.23 -8.61 -0.66
C ASP A 361 -15.84 -9.75 0.16
N ARG A 362 -15.39 -10.98 -0.09
CA ARG A 362 -15.83 -12.15 0.69
C ARG A 362 -15.30 -12.11 2.11
N VAL A 363 -14.03 -11.73 2.31
CA VAL A 363 -13.43 -11.54 3.65
C VAL A 363 -14.17 -10.46 4.41
N LYS A 364 -14.43 -9.32 3.77
CA LYS A 364 -15.21 -8.22 4.37
C LYS A 364 -16.60 -8.69 4.79
N ARG A 365 -17.31 -9.43 3.93
CA ARG A 365 -18.63 -9.98 4.28
C ARG A 365 -18.56 -10.96 5.45
N LEU A 366 -17.61 -11.89 5.45
CA LEU A 366 -17.42 -12.84 6.55
C LEU A 366 -17.17 -12.12 7.88
N HIS A 367 -16.32 -11.11 7.88
CA HIS A 367 -16.04 -10.31 9.07
C HIS A 367 -17.27 -9.57 9.58
N HIS A 368 -18.06 -8.97 8.68
CA HIS A 368 -19.32 -8.31 9.00
C HIS A 368 -20.38 -9.29 9.51
N ASP A 369 -20.50 -10.48 8.88
CA ASP A 369 -21.47 -11.51 9.29
C ASP A 369 -21.16 -12.05 10.70
N VAL A 370 -19.87 -12.18 11.04
CA VAL A 370 -19.46 -12.54 12.41
C VAL A 370 -19.85 -11.46 13.40
N TYR A 371 -19.61 -10.18 13.07
CA TYR A 371 -20.03 -9.04 13.89
C TYR A 371 -21.53 -9.05 14.15
N THR A 372 -22.34 -9.13 13.09
CA THR A 372 -23.80 -9.09 13.19
C THR A 372 -24.38 -10.32 13.88
N SER A 373 -23.68 -11.45 13.86
CA SER A 373 -24.14 -12.68 14.50
C SER A 373 -24.24 -12.60 16.02
N GLY A 374 -23.59 -11.62 16.65
CA GLY A 374 -23.52 -11.47 18.11
C GLY A 374 -22.89 -12.66 18.85
N ARG A 375 -22.22 -13.57 18.13
CA ARG A 375 -21.55 -14.74 18.70
C ARG A 375 -20.24 -14.35 19.38
N GLN A 376 -19.58 -15.32 20.02
CA GLN A 376 -18.39 -15.12 20.84
C GLN A 376 -17.28 -14.28 20.16
N ARG A 377 -17.10 -14.38 18.83
CA ARG A 377 -16.10 -13.63 18.10
C ARG A 377 -16.57 -12.26 17.57
N ALA A 378 -17.84 -11.93 17.72
CA ALA A 378 -18.40 -10.66 17.22
C ALA A 378 -17.71 -9.42 17.78
N THR A 379 -17.25 -9.48 19.04
CA THR A 379 -16.52 -8.36 19.68
C THR A 379 -15.19 -8.06 19.02
N PHE A 380 -14.56 -9.05 18.37
CA PHE A 380 -13.30 -8.89 17.64
C PHE A 380 -13.51 -8.26 16.26
N CYS A 381 -14.71 -8.42 15.71
CA CYS A 381 -15.05 -8.00 14.37
C CYS A 381 -15.78 -6.64 14.33
N SER A 382 -15.67 -5.80 15.35
CA SER A 382 -16.33 -4.48 15.37
C SER A 382 -15.75 -3.48 14.35
N ARG A 383 -14.53 -3.71 13.89
CA ARG A 383 -13.84 -2.91 12.89
C ARG A 383 -12.77 -3.75 12.19
N HIS A 384 -12.42 -3.35 10.99
CA HIS A 384 -11.24 -3.84 10.29
C HIS A 384 -10.44 -2.67 9.71
N GLU A 385 -9.16 -2.88 9.51
CA GLU A 385 -8.26 -1.93 8.85
C GLU A 385 -8.33 -2.10 7.31
N ASP A 386 -7.55 -1.29 6.57
CA ASP A 386 -7.46 -1.39 5.11
C ASP A 386 -7.00 -2.80 4.70
N MET A 387 -7.61 -3.33 3.64
CA MET A 387 -7.31 -4.67 3.13
C MET A 387 -6.75 -4.59 1.73
N THR A 388 -5.64 -5.27 1.49
CA THR A 388 -5.06 -5.43 0.15
C THR A 388 -4.64 -6.87 -0.07
N LEU A 389 -5.10 -7.44 -1.19
CA LEU A 389 -4.71 -8.75 -1.69
C LEU A 389 -4.16 -8.62 -3.10
N LEU A 390 -2.93 -9.08 -3.30
CA LEU A 390 -2.31 -9.22 -4.61
C LEU A 390 -2.20 -10.70 -4.95
N VAL A 391 -2.71 -11.10 -6.11
CA VAL A 391 -2.69 -12.47 -6.63
C VAL A 391 -1.86 -12.51 -7.90
N ARG A 392 -0.78 -13.29 -7.94
CA ARG A 392 0.09 -13.52 -9.11
C ARG A 392 0.04 -14.99 -9.50
N THR A 393 -0.49 -15.30 -10.66
CA THR A 393 -0.58 -16.69 -11.15
C THR A 393 0.75 -17.18 -11.73
N LEU A 394 1.06 -18.44 -11.51
CA LEU A 394 2.26 -19.15 -11.96
C LEU A 394 1.79 -20.37 -12.75
N ASN A 395 1.68 -20.26 -14.08
CA ASN A 395 1.17 -21.32 -14.96
C ASN A 395 -0.18 -21.90 -14.51
N TYR A 396 -1.00 -21.07 -13.88
CA TYR A 396 -2.29 -21.49 -13.32
C TYR A 396 -3.40 -21.18 -14.34
N PRO A 397 -4.26 -22.17 -14.70
CA PRO A 397 -5.36 -21.95 -15.62
C PRO A 397 -6.46 -21.09 -14.98
N LEU A 398 -6.96 -20.13 -15.73
CA LEU A 398 -8.17 -19.37 -15.40
C LEU A 398 -9.43 -20.06 -15.95
N ALA A 399 -10.61 -19.55 -15.58
CA ALA A 399 -11.91 -20.12 -15.93
C ALA A 399 -12.14 -20.32 -17.43
N ASP A 400 -11.54 -19.50 -18.28
CA ASP A 400 -11.61 -19.58 -19.75
C ASP A 400 -10.61 -20.58 -20.37
N GLY A 401 -9.86 -21.30 -19.55
CA GLY A 401 -8.85 -22.26 -19.99
C GLY A 401 -7.58 -21.62 -20.57
N VAL A 402 -7.49 -20.28 -20.60
CA VAL A 402 -6.29 -19.58 -21.02
C VAL A 402 -5.23 -19.75 -19.93
N LEU A 403 -4.20 -20.54 -20.24
CA LEU A 403 -3.02 -20.60 -19.38
C LEU A 403 -2.37 -19.23 -19.36
N THR A 404 -2.15 -18.69 -18.18
CA THR A 404 -1.30 -17.50 -18.06
C THR A 404 0.07 -17.84 -18.63
N PRO A 405 0.54 -17.15 -19.69
CA PRO A 405 1.76 -17.54 -20.39
C PRO A 405 2.93 -17.55 -19.42
N THR A 406 3.63 -18.66 -19.38
CA THR A 406 4.97 -18.73 -18.80
C THR A 406 5.89 -17.73 -19.46
N GLN A 407 6.92 -17.32 -18.78
CA GLN A 407 7.95 -16.35 -19.21
C GLN A 407 8.74 -16.73 -20.46
N ALA A 408 8.20 -17.51 -21.37
CA ALA A 408 8.82 -17.74 -22.66
C ALA A 408 8.70 -16.43 -23.47
N GLY A 409 9.74 -15.62 -23.40
CA GLY A 409 10.21 -14.58 -24.34
C GLY A 409 9.27 -14.00 -25.41
N GLY A 410 8.01 -13.84 -25.12
CA GLY A 410 7.09 -13.13 -26.00
C GLY A 410 7.26 -11.64 -25.77
N ARG A 411 7.94 -10.94 -26.69
CA ARG A 411 7.90 -9.49 -26.79
C ARG A 411 6.44 -9.06 -26.81
N ILE A 412 5.96 -8.49 -25.72
CA ILE A 412 4.72 -7.73 -25.74
C ILE A 412 5.10 -6.41 -26.42
N TYR A 413 4.86 -6.34 -27.72
CA TYR A 413 4.94 -5.06 -28.40
C TYR A 413 3.87 -4.17 -27.76
N PRO A 414 4.22 -2.92 -27.36
CA PRO A 414 3.19 -1.97 -27.06
C PRO A 414 2.27 -1.92 -28.28
N VAL A 415 0.97 -2.05 -28.07
CA VAL A 415 0.00 -1.83 -29.14
C VAL A 415 0.17 -0.36 -29.53
N SER A 416 0.99 -0.11 -30.53
CA SER A 416 1.02 1.17 -31.19
C SER A 416 -0.34 1.29 -31.87
N VAL A 417 -1.25 2.02 -31.25
CA VAL A 417 -2.45 2.48 -31.94
C VAL A 417 -1.93 3.31 -33.10
N PRO A 418 -2.12 2.88 -34.34
CA PRO A 418 -1.68 3.69 -35.46
C PRO A 418 -2.52 4.97 -35.41
N TYR A 419 -1.87 6.09 -35.08
CA TYR A 419 -2.43 7.40 -35.38
C TYR A 419 -2.58 7.43 -36.91
N SER A 420 -3.77 7.11 -37.38
CA SER A 420 -4.14 7.35 -38.75
C SER A 420 -4.23 8.87 -38.93
N ASN A 421 -3.15 9.44 -39.46
CA ASN A 421 -3.18 10.75 -40.08
C ASN A 421 -4.06 10.65 -41.33
N SER A 422 -5.37 10.66 -41.14
CA SER A 422 -6.29 10.97 -42.21
C SER A 422 -6.63 12.46 -42.13
N GLN A 423 -5.80 13.26 -42.77
CA GLN A 423 -6.31 14.49 -43.36
C GLN A 423 -7.37 14.10 -44.38
N SER A 424 -8.61 14.19 -44.01
CA SER A 424 -9.70 14.30 -44.97
C SER A 424 -10.65 15.40 -44.47
N THR A 425 -10.56 16.48 -45.18
CA THR A 425 -11.56 17.54 -45.26
C THR A 425 -12.93 16.95 -45.63
N SER A 426 -13.84 16.85 -44.70
CA SER A 426 -15.27 16.97 -44.97
C SER A 426 -16.00 17.35 -43.68
N LYS A 427 -16.52 18.56 -43.68
CA LYS A 427 -17.46 19.05 -42.70
C LYS A 427 -18.77 18.27 -42.81
N THR A 428 -19.03 17.39 -41.88
CA THR A 428 -20.36 16.83 -41.66
C THR A 428 -20.79 17.25 -40.28
N SER A 429 -21.68 18.23 -40.20
CA SER A 429 -22.34 18.65 -38.98
C SER A 429 -23.29 17.53 -38.54
N VAL A 430 -22.97 16.87 -37.43
CA VAL A 430 -23.91 15.94 -36.76
C VAL A 430 -24.74 16.78 -35.79
N THR A 431 -26.02 16.97 -36.17
CA THR A 431 -27.01 17.62 -35.30
C THR A 431 -27.51 16.56 -34.32
N LEU A 432 -27.11 16.65 -33.06
CA LEU A 432 -27.67 15.86 -31.97
C LEU A 432 -29.02 16.47 -31.56
N SER A 433 -30.13 15.82 -31.94
CA SER A 433 -31.47 16.16 -31.45
C SER A 433 -31.66 15.55 -30.04
N LEU A 434 -31.66 16.38 -29.02
CA LEU A 434 -32.10 16.00 -27.68
C LEU A 434 -33.63 15.98 -27.69
N VAL A 435 -34.21 14.78 -27.62
CA VAL A 435 -35.66 14.59 -27.37
C VAL A 435 -35.89 14.71 -25.87
N MET A 436 -36.47 15.82 -25.45
CA MET A 436 -37.00 16.01 -24.09
C MET A 436 -38.36 15.36 -23.98
N PRO A 437 -38.65 14.59 -22.95
CA PRO A 437 -40.03 14.11 -22.73
C PRO A 437 -40.91 15.23 -22.21
N SER A 438 -42.11 15.34 -22.82
CA SER A 438 -43.12 16.35 -22.57
C SER A 438 -43.70 16.25 -21.16
N GLN A 439 -43.75 17.40 -20.47
CA GLN A 439 -44.54 17.55 -19.25
C GLN A 439 -46.04 17.56 -19.58
N SER A 440 -46.78 16.70 -18.91
CA SER A 440 -48.25 16.81 -18.85
C SER A 440 -48.65 17.67 -17.66
N THR A 441 -49.28 18.79 -17.97
CA THR A 441 -50.00 19.68 -17.07
C THR A 441 -51.28 19.04 -16.52
N LEU A 442 -51.53 19.20 -15.22
CA LEU A 442 -52.88 19.35 -14.65
C LEU A 442 -52.80 19.99 -13.25
N THR A 443 -53.14 21.20 -13.19
CA THR A 443 -54.11 22.06 -12.48
C THR A 443 -54.44 21.79 -11.00
N ASN A 444 -54.29 22.91 -10.27
CA ASN A 444 -55.11 23.53 -9.21
C ASN A 444 -55.44 22.84 -7.91
N GLY A 445 -55.15 23.59 -6.82
CA GLY A 445 -55.80 23.47 -5.50
C GLY A 445 -55.14 24.27 -4.41
N THR A 446 -55.37 25.55 -4.39
CA THR A 446 -55.54 26.50 -3.27
C THR A 446 -55.04 26.24 -1.84
N ASN A 447 -54.26 27.21 -1.37
CA ASN A 447 -54.29 27.93 -0.06
C ASN A 447 -54.25 27.14 1.24
N THR A 448 -53.24 27.41 2.09
CA THR A 448 -53.37 28.41 3.19
C THR A 448 -52.01 28.55 3.93
N ALA A 449 -51.76 29.80 4.29
CA ALA A 449 -50.63 30.26 5.08
C ALA A 449 -50.80 29.93 6.57
N SER A 450 -49.70 29.68 7.25
CA SER A 450 -49.51 30.14 8.65
C SER A 450 -48.00 30.16 9.02
N THR A 451 -47.58 31.29 9.24
CA THR A 451 -46.54 31.99 10.00
C THR A 451 -45.93 31.29 11.22
N LEU A 452 -44.57 31.56 11.37
CA LEU A 452 -43.78 31.78 12.59
C LEU A 452 -43.42 30.52 13.39
N GLU A 453 -42.14 30.25 13.74
CA GLU A 453 -41.26 31.02 14.60
C GLU A 453 -39.81 30.63 14.46
N GLU A 454 -38.93 31.60 14.65
CA GLU A 454 -37.50 31.47 14.80
C GLU A 454 -37.11 30.70 16.06
N GLY A 455 -36.13 29.81 15.95
CA GLY A 455 -35.46 29.22 17.10
C GLY A 455 -34.01 28.93 16.75
N THR A 456 -33.12 29.83 17.11
CA THR A 456 -31.66 29.63 17.10
C THR A 456 -31.26 28.60 18.14
N PRO A 457 -30.41 27.60 17.79
CA PRO A 457 -29.68 26.88 18.82
C PRO A 457 -28.22 27.33 18.89
N THR A 458 -27.84 27.71 20.08
CA THR A 458 -26.47 27.92 20.59
C THR A 458 -25.56 26.71 20.37
N PRO A 459 -24.24 26.92 20.19
CA PRO A 459 -23.28 25.85 19.93
C PRO A 459 -22.90 25.11 21.21
N GLY A 460 -23.31 23.86 21.32
CA GLY A 460 -22.90 22.94 22.36
C GLY A 460 -21.56 22.25 22.05
N GLY A 461 -20.72 22.23 23.08
CA GLY A 461 -19.31 21.88 23.06
C GLY A 461 -18.93 20.50 22.47
N TRP A 462 -17.85 20.51 21.75
CA TRP A 462 -17.13 19.32 21.31
C TRP A 462 -16.38 18.70 22.50
N SER A 463 -16.92 17.64 23.07
CA SER A 463 -16.20 16.80 24.01
C SER A 463 -15.21 15.93 23.22
N ARG A 464 -13.91 16.15 23.48
CA ARG A 464 -12.82 15.30 23.01
C ARG A 464 -13.08 13.84 23.41
N CYS A 465 -13.38 13.01 22.45
CA CYS A 465 -13.34 11.57 22.63
C CYS A 465 -11.87 11.13 22.66
N ARG A 466 -11.31 10.97 23.87
CA ARG A 466 -10.02 10.30 24.07
C ARG A 466 -10.16 8.87 23.58
N ARG A 467 -9.37 8.47 22.59
CA ARG A 467 -9.18 7.07 22.19
C ARG A 467 -8.74 6.27 23.42
N ARG A 468 -9.66 5.57 24.07
CA ARG A 468 -9.31 4.45 24.94
C ARG A 468 -9.11 3.23 24.05
N ARG A 469 -7.86 2.86 23.79
CA ARG A 469 -7.53 1.53 23.27
C ARG A 469 -7.78 0.55 24.40
N ASN A 470 -8.73 -0.34 24.22
CA ASN A 470 -8.98 -1.41 25.16
C ASN A 470 -7.84 -2.41 25.09
N PHE A 471 -7.14 -2.59 26.21
CA PHE A 471 -6.18 -3.65 26.43
C PHE A 471 -6.88 -5.01 26.34
N TRP A 472 -6.31 -5.88 25.51
CA TRP A 472 -6.69 -7.28 25.46
C TRP A 472 -6.04 -7.99 26.64
N THR A 473 -6.82 -8.31 27.66
CA THR A 473 -6.38 -9.27 28.69
C THR A 473 -6.63 -10.68 28.16
N ARG A 474 -5.58 -11.37 27.81
CA ARG A 474 -5.62 -12.85 27.64
C ARG A 474 -5.85 -13.45 29.04
N GLN A 475 -6.98 -14.11 29.26
CA GLN A 475 -7.08 -15.09 30.34
C GLN A 475 -6.36 -16.36 29.92
N PRO A 476 -5.56 -16.98 30.79
CA PRO A 476 -4.97 -18.26 30.50
C PRO A 476 -6.06 -19.35 30.52
N CYS A 477 -6.14 -20.15 29.48
CA CYS A 477 -6.88 -21.40 29.53
C CYS A 477 -6.11 -22.38 30.42
N ILE A 478 -6.81 -22.88 31.43
CA ILE A 478 -6.45 -24.09 32.18
C ILE A 478 -6.79 -25.32 31.31
#